data_7425367373482bf281e8ca4cfaf2eea2
#
_entry.id   7425367373482bf281e8ca4cfaf2eea2
#
_cell.length_a   1.000
_cell.length_b   1.000
_cell.length_c   1.000
_cell.angle_alpha   90.00
_cell.angle_beta   90.00
_cell.angle_gamma   90.00
#
_symmetry.space_group_name_H-M   'P 1'
#
loop_
_entity.id
_entity.type
_entity.pdbx_description
1 polymer ?
#
loop_
_entity_poly.entity_id
_entity_poly.type
_entity_poly.pdbx_seq_one_letter_code
_entity_poly.pdbx_strand_id
1 'polypeptide(L)'
;MLKQFYEKDKIEIGIDEAGRGCLLGPVCVAAVILPSLEDNPPPFEIKDSKKVTERRRKILREYIEENALAYSIQLISESEIDKINILHATVKGMHLCVTDILKKMEIDTILVDGNYFKIYNHPETGEPINHVCVKGGDNEYLNIAAASILAKEYRDEYIIKLCECNNILDNYDIKNNKGYGTK
;
A
#
# COMPACT_ATOMS: atom_id res chain seq x y z
N MET A 1 14.89 13.26 4.98
CA MET A 1 15.06 11.79 4.89
C MET A 1 13.98 11.15 5.74
N LEU A 2 13.31 10.09 5.25
CA LEU A 2 12.27 9.39 6.02
C LEU A 2 12.90 8.66 7.21
N LYS A 3 12.11 8.53 8.30
CA LYS A 3 12.48 7.69 9.44
C LYS A 3 12.40 6.22 9.02
N GLN A 4 13.39 5.45 9.36
CA GLN A 4 13.42 4.02 9.06
C GLN A 4 12.49 3.25 10.02
N PHE A 5 12.41 3.69 11.28
CA PHE A 5 11.65 3.04 12.34
C PHE A 5 10.80 4.05 13.11
N TYR A 6 9.67 3.61 13.62
CA TYR A 6 8.89 4.29 14.65
C TYR A 6 9.48 3.96 16.03
N GLU A 7 9.67 2.66 16.31
CA GLU A 7 10.38 2.14 17.48
C GLU A 7 11.57 1.29 17.02
N LYS A 8 12.78 1.65 17.49
CA LYS A 8 13.97 0.88 17.18
C LYS A 8 13.85 -0.54 17.79
N ASP A 9 14.42 -1.51 17.10
CA ASP A 9 14.45 -2.93 17.49
C ASP A 9 13.07 -3.64 17.49
N LYS A 10 12.07 -3.05 16.79
CA LYS A 10 10.76 -3.64 16.54
C LYS A 10 10.59 -4.01 15.06
N ILE A 11 9.85 -5.09 14.81
CA ILE A 11 9.42 -5.45 13.47
C ILE A 11 8.14 -4.68 13.13
N GLU A 12 8.27 -3.71 12.26
CA GLU A 12 7.21 -2.76 11.93
C GLU A 12 6.77 -2.91 10.48
N ILE A 13 5.48 -3.17 10.28
CA ILE A 13 4.87 -3.16 8.96
C ILE A 13 4.35 -1.76 8.64
N GLY A 14 4.68 -1.22 7.47
CA GLY A 14 4.08 -0.01 6.95
C GLY A 14 2.95 -0.34 5.97
N ILE A 15 1.80 0.31 6.10
CA ILE A 15 0.61 0.09 5.29
C ILE A 15 0.12 1.40 4.68
N ASP A 16 -0.21 1.36 3.38
CA ASP A 16 -0.86 2.46 2.66
C ASP A 16 -1.82 1.91 1.59
N GLU A 17 -2.67 2.78 1.04
CA GLU A 17 -3.63 2.43 0.00
C GLU A 17 -3.63 3.39 -1.18
N ALA A 18 -4.08 2.90 -2.34
CA ALA A 18 -4.36 3.68 -3.53
C ALA A 18 -5.77 3.38 -4.06
N GLY A 19 -6.47 4.42 -4.52
CA GLY A 19 -7.77 4.25 -5.18
C GLY A 19 -9.00 4.67 -4.38
N ARG A 20 -8.89 5.09 -3.12
CA ARG A 20 -10.07 5.53 -2.32
C ARG A 20 -10.86 6.68 -2.93
N GLY A 21 -10.20 7.57 -3.65
CA GLY A 21 -10.83 8.72 -4.32
C GLY A 21 -11.16 8.50 -5.79
N CYS A 22 -11.06 7.29 -6.29
CA CYS A 22 -11.32 6.98 -7.70
C CYS A 22 -12.80 6.64 -7.93
N LEU A 23 -13.29 6.92 -9.13
CA LEU A 23 -14.64 6.58 -9.59
C LEU A 23 -14.69 5.19 -10.23
N LEU A 24 -13.55 4.63 -10.60
CA LEU A 24 -13.43 3.34 -11.28
C LEU A 24 -12.28 2.53 -10.69
N GLY A 25 -12.49 1.24 -10.62
CA GLY A 25 -11.47 0.27 -10.22
C GLY A 25 -11.41 0.00 -8.71
N PRO A 26 -10.62 -0.99 -8.30
CA PRO A 26 -10.51 -1.42 -6.92
C PRO A 26 -9.77 -0.40 -6.05
N VAL A 27 -9.92 -0.54 -4.73
CA VAL A 27 -8.93 -0.02 -3.81
C VAL A 27 -7.79 -1.05 -3.68
N CYS A 28 -6.56 -0.60 -3.86
CA CYS A 28 -5.36 -1.39 -3.67
C CYS A 28 -4.71 -1.02 -2.34
N VAL A 29 -4.49 -2.00 -1.49
CA VAL A 29 -3.76 -1.85 -0.23
C VAL A 29 -2.44 -2.59 -0.35
N ALA A 30 -1.37 -1.98 0.13
CA ALA A 30 -0.07 -2.61 0.23
C ALA A 30 0.47 -2.53 1.66
N ALA A 31 1.24 -3.53 2.02
CA ALA A 31 1.96 -3.61 3.29
C ALA A 31 3.41 -4.04 3.04
N VAL A 32 4.37 -3.41 3.69
CA VAL A 32 5.80 -3.62 3.46
C VAL A 32 6.57 -3.62 4.77
N ILE A 33 7.57 -4.50 4.88
CA ILE A 33 8.64 -4.48 5.87
C ILE A 33 9.96 -4.44 5.09
N LEU A 34 10.68 -3.32 5.16
CA LEU A 34 12.01 -3.20 4.58
C LEU A 34 13.09 -3.54 5.60
N PRO A 35 14.23 -4.12 5.15
CA PRO A 35 15.43 -4.24 5.97
C PRO A 35 16.07 -2.86 6.21
N SER A 36 17.15 -2.82 7.00
CA SER A 36 18.03 -1.65 6.99
C SER A 36 18.52 -1.35 5.58
N LEU A 37 18.47 -0.08 5.17
CA LEU A 37 18.91 0.35 3.84
C LEU A 37 20.39 0.71 3.79
N GLU A 38 21.14 0.52 4.88
CA GLU A 38 22.56 0.90 4.97
C GLU A 38 23.43 0.07 4.01
N ASP A 39 23.15 -1.25 3.94
CA ASP A 39 23.94 -2.17 3.13
C ASP A 39 23.51 -2.24 1.65
N ASN A 40 22.25 -1.95 1.38
CA ASN A 40 21.69 -1.98 0.02
C ASN A 40 20.71 -0.82 -0.19
N PRO A 41 21.22 0.40 -0.44
CA PRO A 41 20.37 1.56 -0.64
C PRO A 41 19.56 1.47 -1.94
N PRO A 42 18.32 1.99 -1.97
CA PRO A 42 17.51 2.01 -3.18
C PRO A 42 18.12 2.91 -4.26
N PRO A 43 17.87 2.61 -5.55
CA PRO A 43 18.43 3.38 -6.67
C PRO A 43 17.90 4.82 -6.75
N PHE A 44 16.78 5.09 -6.08
CA PHE A 44 16.20 6.42 -5.90
C PHE A 44 15.64 6.55 -4.48
N GLU A 45 15.48 7.78 -4.01
CA GLU A 45 14.85 8.04 -2.72
C GLU A 45 13.41 7.51 -2.69
N ILE A 46 13.13 6.63 -1.73
CA ILE A 46 11.76 6.18 -1.42
C ILE A 46 11.04 7.33 -0.71
N LYS A 47 9.86 7.69 -1.20
CA LYS A 47 8.99 8.74 -0.64
C LYS A 47 7.57 8.59 -1.16
N ASP A 48 6.65 9.43 -0.67
CA ASP A 48 5.25 9.53 -1.15
C ASP A 48 5.16 9.31 -2.67
N SER A 49 4.38 8.32 -3.09
CA SER A 49 4.28 7.88 -4.47
C SER A 49 3.87 8.97 -5.46
N LYS A 50 3.14 10.00 -4.97
CA LYS A 50 2.70 11.16 -5.77
C LYS A 50 3.84 12.13 -6.07
N LYS A 51 4.94 12.07 -5.28
CA LYS A 51 6.16 12.88 -5.47
C LYS A 51 7.21 12.17 -6.30
N VAL A 52 6.97 10.93 -6.71
CA VAL A 52 7.86 10.12 -7.53
C VAL A 52 7.29 10.00 -8.94
N THR A 53 8.10 10.21 -9.97
CA THR A 53 7.67 10.02 -11.36
C THR A 53 7.35 8.55 -11.64
N GLU A 54 6.42 8.26 -12.57
CA GLU A 54 6.02 6.88 -12.91
C GLU A 54 7.23 5.99 -13.23
N ARG A 55 8.19 6.49 -14.04
CA ARG A 55 9.40 5.75 -14.38
C ARG A 55 10.21 5.34 -13.13
N ARG A 56 10.37 6.26 -12.17
CA ARG A 56 11.11 5.97 -10.94
C ARG A 56 10.32 5.06 -10.01
N ARG A 57 8.99 5.20 -9.95
CA ARG A 57 8.14 4.31 -9.15
C ARG A 57 8.24 2.86 -9.62
N LYS A 58 8.27 2.59 -10.94
CA LYS A 58 8.45 1.23 -11.49
C LYS A 58 9.77 0.62 -11.03
N ILE A 59 10.86 1.37 -11.10
CA ILE A 59 12.18 0.91 -10.64
C ILE A 59 12.18 0.69 -9.10
N LEU A 60 11.55 1.59 -8.34
CA LEU A 60 11.43 1.43 -6.89
C LEU A 60 10.52 0.26 -6.51
N ARG A 61 9.46 -0.02 -7.27
CA ARG A 61 8.63 -1.21 -7.10
C ARG A 61 9.49 -2.47 -7.21
N GLU A 62 10.24 -2.63 -8.29
CA GLU A 62 11.15 -3.77 -8.50
C GLU A 62 12.12 -3.91 -7.32
N TYR A 63 12.76 -2.81 -6.94
CA TYR A 63 13.65 -2.80 -5.78
C TYR A 63 12.96 -3.24 -4.48
N ILE A 64 11.75 -2.72 -4.19
CA ILE A 64 11.01 -3.07 -2.97
C ILE A 64 10.63 -4.56 -2.99
N GLU A 65 10.14 -5.07 -4.11
CA GLU A 65 9.74 -6.47 -4.27
C GLU A 65 10.92 -7.45 -4.08
N GLU A 66 12.11 -7.07 -4.54
CA GLU A 66 13.34 -7.88 -4.43
C GLU A 66 13.98 -7.82 -3.04
N ASN A 67 13.85 -6.70 -2.33
CA ASN A 67 14.61 -6.45 -1.11
C ASN A 67 13.77 -6.41 0.18
N ALA A 68 12.45 -6.32 0.11
CA ALA A 68 11.62 -6.33 1.30
C ALA A 68 11.73 -7.68 2.05
N LEU A 69 11.80 -7.63 3.37
CA LEU A 69 11.72 -8.82 4.24
C LEU A 69 10.38 -9.52 4.06
N ALA A 70 9.32 -8.73 3.93
CA ALA A 70 8.00 -9.20 3.56
C ALA A 70 7.19 -8.06 2.92
N TYR A 71 6.31 -8.40 1.99
CA TYR A 71 5.28 -7.51 1.48
C TYR A 71 4.02 -8.29 1.11
N SER A 72 2.88 -7.60 1.08
CA SER A 72 1.60 -8.11 0.61
C SER A 72 0.83 -7.02 -0.12
N ILE A 73 0.08 -7.42 -1.15
CA ILE A 73 -0.78 -6.55 -1.97
C ILE A 73 -2.18 -7.13 -1.99
N GLN A 74 -3.18 -6.29 -1.73
CA GLN A 74 -4.59 -6.66 -1.79
C GLN A 74 -5.37 -5.70 -2.68
N LEU A 75 -6.05 -6.26 -3.67
CA LEU A 75 -7.00 -5.54 -4.52
C LEU A 75 -8.42 -5.87 -4.05
N ILE A 76 -9.11 -4.91 -3.47
CA ILE A 76 -10.49 -5.08 -3.03
C ILE A 76 -11.39 -4.55 -4.13
N SER A 77 -12.22 -5.43 -4.69
CA SER A 77 -13.02 -5.15 -5.87
C SER A 77 -14.10 -4.10 -5.64
N GLU A 78 -14.56 -3.50 -6.71
CA GLU A 78 -15.68 -2.55 -6.74
C GLU A 78 -16.94 -3.17 -6.13
N SER A 79 -17.22 -4.44 -6.45
CA SER A 79 -18.39 -5.15 -5.90
C SER A 79 -18.33 -5.33 -4.40
N GLU A 80 -17.12 -5.44 -3.83
CA GLU A 80 -16.95 -5.50 -2.38
C GLU A 80 -17.07 -4.10 -1.76
N ILE A 81 -16.52 -3.08 -2.43
CA ILE A 81 -16.65 -1.67 -2.01
C ILE A 81 -18.14 -1.28 -1.94
N ASP A 82 -18.94 -1.66 -2.92
CA ASP A 82 -20.38 -1.37 -2.96
C ASP A 82 -21.14 -2.03 -1.79
N LYS A 83 -20.70 -3.22 -1.35
CA LYS A 83 -21.34 -3.94 -0.24
C LYS A 83 -21.02 -3.36 1.14
N ILE A 84 -19.76 -2.98 1.37
CA ILE A 84 -19.29 -2.65 2.73
C ILE A 84 -18.78 -1.21 2.87
N ASN A 85 -18.86 -0.39 1.81
CA ASN A 85 -18.29 0.94 1.59
C ASN A 85 -16.76 0.97 1.53
N ILE A 86 -16.23 2.10 1.02
CA ILE A 86 -14.80 2.27 0.77
C ILE A 86 -13.94 2.23 2.03
N LEU A 87 -14.43 2.75 3.17
CA LEU A 87 -13.67 2.74 4.42
C LEU A 87 -13.46 1.30 4.92
N HIS A 88 -14.54 0.51 5.01
CA HIS A 88 -14.46 -0.87 5.45
C HIS A 88 -13.73 -1.77 4.46
N ALA A 89 -13.86 -1.51 3.15
CA ALA A 89 -13.11 -2.21 2.11
C ALA A 89 -11.59 -1.97 2.25
N THR A 90 -11.19 -0.72 2.49
CA THR A 90 -9.78 -0.38 2.75
C THR A 90 -9.25 -1.10 3.99
N VAL A 91 -9.96 -1.03 5.11
CA VAL A 91 -9.55 -1.72 6.35
C VAL A 91 -9.48 -3.23 6.17
N LYS A 92 -10.43 -3.82 5.43
CA LYS A 92 -10.39 -5.25 5.06
C LYS A 92 -9.12 -5.58 4.30
N GLY A 93 -8.75 -4.77 3.30
CA GLY A 93 -7.49 -4.93 2.57
C GLY A 93 -6.27 -4.84 3.48
N MET A 94 -6.25 -3.88 4.41
CA MET A 94 -5.18 -3.75 5.41
C MET A 94 -5.05 -5.01 6.27
N HIS A 95 -6.16 -5.53 6.79
CA HIS A 95 -6.19 -6.76 7.59
C HIS A 95 -5.71 -7.99 6.79
N LEU A 96 -6.10 -8.10 5.51
CA LEU A 96 -5.62 -9.19 4.66
C LEU A 96 -4.12 -9.10 4.42
N CYS A 97 -3.57 -7.90 4.22
CA CYS A 97 -2.12 -7.70 4.11
C CYS A 97 -1.39 -8.13 5.38
N VAL A 98 -1.89 -7.73 6.56
CA VAL A 98 -1.32 -8.16 7.86
C VAL A 98 -1.36 -9.68 7.99
N THR A 99 -2.51 -10.31 7.69
CA THR A 99 -2.66 -11.76 7.71
C THR A 99 -1.63 -12.48 6.82
N ASP A 100 -1.40 -11.96 5.62
CA ASP A 100 -0.45 -12.57 4.68
C ASP A 100 1.00 -12.44 5.15
N ILE A 101 1.36 -11.32 5.77
CA ILE A 101 2.71 -11.11 6.30
C ILE A 101 2.94 -11.99 7.53
N LEU A 102 1.96 -12.12 8.44
CA LEU A 102 2.04 -13.00 9.61
C LEU A 102 2.28 -14.48 9.27
N LYS A 103 1.90 -14.94 8.08
CA LYS A 103 2.25 -16.28 7.59
C LYS A 103 3.75 -16.45 7.32
N LYS A 104 4.50 -15.36 7.21
CA LYS A 104 5.92 -15.34 6.85
C LYS A 104 6.82 -14.97 8.03
N MET A 105 6.38 -14.05 8.86
CA MET A 105 7.14 -13.53 9.99
C MET A 105 6.23 -12.81 11.01
N GLU A 106 6.70 -12.73 12.25
CA GLU A 106 6.03 -11.98 13.32
C GLU A 106 6.10 -10.46 13.09
N ILE A 107 5.13 -9.75 13.66
CA ILE A 107 5.00 -8.29 13.59
C ILE A 107 4.77 -7.75 14.99
N ASP A 108 5.56 -6.75 15.40
CA ASP A 108 5.38 -6.05 16.67
C ASP A 108 4.39 -4.88 16.57
N THR A 109 4.48 -4.12 15.48
CA THR A 109 3.70 -2.87 15.30
C THR A 109 3.25 -2.67 13.87
N ILE A 110 2.00 -2.23 13.70
CA ILE A 110 1.40 -1.88 12.41
C ILE A 110 1.39 -0.35 12.30
N LEU A 111 2.13 0.21 11.33
CA LEU A 111 2.11 1.62 10.97
C LEU A 111 1.21 1.84 9.77
N VAL A 112 0.18 2.66 9.93
CA VAL A 112 -0.83 2.88 8.88
C VAL A 112 -0.82 4.34 8.44
N ASP A 113 -0.78 4.60 7.13
CA ASP A 113 -1.04 5.95 6.63
C ASP A 113 -2.49 6.36 6.94
N GLY A 114 -2.66 7.60 7.42
CA GLY A 114 -3.99 8.13 7.71
C GLY A 114 -4.32 8.24 9.20
N ASN A 115 -5.62 8.15 9.52
CA ASN A 115 -6.14 8.41 10.86
C ASN A 115 -7.12 7.35 11.38
N TYR A 116 -7.25 6.24 10.68
CA TYR A 116 -8.19 5.18 11.04
C TYR A 116 -7.66 3.81 10.68
N PHE A 117 -7.66 2.92 11.66
CA PHE A 117 -7.45 1.49 11.52
C PHE A 117 -8.32 0.77 12.55
N LYS A 118 -8.86 -0.38 12.20
CA LYS A 118 -9.60 -1.21 13.14
C LYS A 118 -8.62 -2.22 13.77
N ILE A 119 -8.68 -2.37 15.08
CA ILE A 119 -7.86 -3.33 15.83
C ILE A 119 -7.81 -4.67 15.10
N TYR A 120 -6.61 -5.17 14.90
CA TYR A 120 -6.35 -6.49 14.35
C TYR A 120 -5.82 -7.41 15.45
N ASN A 121 -6.50 -8.53 15.69
CA ASN A 121 -6.05 -9.53 16.65
C ASN A 121 -5.24 -10.60 15.93
N HIS A 122 -4.12 -10.96 16.52
CA HIS A 122 -3.26 -12.03 16.03
C HIS A 122 -4.06 -13.34 15.90
N PRO A 123 -4.02 -14.05 14.76
CA PRO A 123 -4.91 -15.18 14.51
C PRO A 123 -4.68 -16.38 15.45
N GLU A 124 -3.45 -16.57 15.95
CA GLU A 124 -3.10 -17.69 16.84
C GLU A 124 -3.30 -17.36 18.33
N THR A 125 -2.92 -16.15 18.74
CA THR A 125 -2.97 -15.76 20.17
C THR A 125 -4.28 -15.08 20.55
N GLY A 126 -4.99 -14.50 19.59
CA GLY A 126 -6.17 -13.66 19.84
C GLY A 126 -5.86 -12.27 20.41
N GLU A 127 -4.59 -11.98 20.72
CA GLU A 127 -4.17 -10.70 21.28
C GLU A 127 -4.10 -9.60 20.21
N PRO A 128 -4.42 -8.35 20.55
CA PRO A 128 -4.34 -7.25 19.62
C PRO A 128 -2.88 -6.94 19.27
N ILE A 129 -2.56 -6.83 17.99
CA ILE A 129 -1.28 -6.28 17.54
C ILE A 129 -1.30 -4.76 17.69
N ASN A 130 -0.23 -4.20 18.24
CA ASN A 130 -0.10 -2.75 18.39
C ASN A 130 -0.18 -2.06 17.03
N HIS A 131 -0.87 -0.91 16.96
CA HIS A 131 -0.95 -0.13 15.72
C HIS A 131 -0.88 1.37 15.98
N VAL A 132 -0.31 2.08 15.02
CA VAL A 132 -0.18 3.54 15.04
C VAL A 132 -0.65 4.10 13.70
N CYS A 133 -1.64 4.99 13.74
CA CYS A 133 -2.09 5.73 12.56
C CYS A 133 -1.28 7.03 12.46
N VAL A 134 -0.62 7.23 11.32
CA VAL A 134 0.23 8.39 11.05
C VAL A 134 -0.33 9.17 9.88
N LYS A 135 -0.81 10.39 10.11
CA LYS A 135 -1.31 11.27 9.03
C LYS A 135 -0.14 11.71 8.14
N GLY A 136 -0.18 11.33 6.86
CA GLY A 136 0.90 11.57 5.92
C GLY A 136 2.15 10.75 6.25
N GLY A 137 1.95 9.54 6.75
CA GLY A 137 3.00 8.61 7.15
C GLY A 137 3.94 8.25 6.01
N ASP A 138 3.46 8.30 4.77
CA ASP A 138 4.23 8.18 3.53
C ASP A 138 5.30 9.28 3.34
N ASN A 139 5.20 10.36 4.10
CA ASN A 139 6.21 11.43 4.19
C ASN A 139 7.04 11.37 5.49
N GLU A 140 6.77 10.42 6.38
CA GLU A 140 7.48 10.27 7.65
C GLU A 140 8.25 8.96 7.77
N TYR A 141 7.64 7.83 7.38
CA TYR A 141 8.17 6.49 7.60
C TYR A 141 8.43 5.72 6.30
N LEU A 142 9.58 5.09 6.24
CA LEU A 142 10.08 4.41 5.05
C LEU A 142 9.17 3.25 4.61
N ASN A 143 8.73 2.41 5.55
CA ASN A 143 7.85 1.27 5.25
C ASN A 143 6.48 1.72 4.69
N ILE A 144 5.91 2.82 5.22
CA ILE A 144 4.66 3.39 4.69
C ILE A 144 4.87 3.95 3.28
N ALA A 145 5.98 4.68 3.05
CA ALA A 145 6.29 5.22 1.73
C ALA A 145 6.53 4.11 0.69
N ALA A 146 7.17 3.02 1.07
CA ALA A 146 7.33 1.85 0.21
C ALA A 146 5.97 1.20 -0.10
N ALA A 147 5.09 1.06 0.89
CA ALA A 147 3.72 0.58 0.69
C ALA A 147 2.92 1.49 -0.26
N SER A 148 3.05 2.82 -0.12
CA SER A 148 2.45 3.81 -1.03
C SER A 148 2.85 3.58 -2.49
N ILE A 149 4.14 3.33 -2.74
CA ILE A 149 4.65 3.03 -4.09
C ILE A 149 4.03 1.74 -4.62
N LEU A 150 4.03 0.65 -3.85
CA LEU A 150 3.46 -0.62 -4.28
C LEU A 150 1.96 -0.50 -4.54
N ALA A 151 1.20 0.06 -3.61
CA ALA A 151 -0.25 0.24 -3.76
C ALA A 151 -0.59 1.02 -5.05
N LYS A 152 0.16 2.09 -5.32
CA LYS A 152 -0.03 2.93 -6.51
C LYS A 152 0.30 2.17 -7.80
N GLU A 153 1.45 1.50 -7.88
CA GLU A 153 1.88 0.82 -9.11
C GLU A 153 0.98 -0.39 -9.43
N TYR A 154 0.61 -1.19 -8.44
CA TYR A 154 -0.29 -2.34 -8.65
C TYR A 154 -1.69 -1.92 -9.08
N ARG A 155 -2.21 -0.83 -8.48
CA ARG A 155 -3.49 -0.30 -8.90
C ARG A 155 -3.45 0.28 -10.31
N ASP A 156 -2.43 1.06 -10.65
CA ASP A 156 -2.28 1.64 -11.97
C ASP A 156 -2.13 0.55 -13.04
N GLU A 157 -1.39 -0.52 -12.76
CA GLU A 157 -1.27 -1.68 -13.64
C GLU A 157 -2.62 -2.38 -13.85
N TYR A 158 -3.41 -2.55 -12.79
CA TYR A 158 -4.77 -3.10 -12.89
C TYR A 158 -5.63 -2.28 -13.85
N ILE A 159 -5.64 -0.95 -13.70
CA ILE A 159 -6.42 -0.05 -14.56
C ILE A 159 -5.94 -0.10 -16.01
N ILE A 160 -4.64 -0.18 -16.25
CA ILE A 160 -4.10 -0.31 -17.62
C ILE A 160 -4.59 -1.61 -18.24
N LYS A 161 -4.49 -2.74 -17.56
CA LYS A 161 -4.98 -4.04 -18.04
C LYS A 161 -6.50 -4.02 -18.31
N LEU A 162 -7.26 -3.35 -17.44
CA LEU A 162 -8.70 -3.18 -17.65
C LEU A 162 -9.02 -2.41 -18.93
N CYS A 163 -8.27 -1.35 -19.24
CA CYS A 163 -8.41 -0.58 -20.48
C CYS A 163 -8.04 -1.42 -21.71
N GLU A 164 -7.01 -2.25 -21.63
CA GLU A 164 -6.60 -3.14 -22.75
C GLU A 164 -7.68 -4.18 -23.09
N CYS A 165 -8.50 -4.56 -22.10
CA CYS A 165 -9.62 -5.48 -22.32
C CYS A 165 -10.94 -4.79 -22.69
N ASN A 166 -11.02 -3.45 -22.64
CA ASN A 166 -12.27 -2.73 -22.79
C ASN A 166 -12.08 -1.35 -23.48
N ASN A 167 -12.18 -1.33 -24.80
CA ASN A 167 -11.98 -0.14 -25.63
C ASN A 167 -12.95 1.02 -25.33
N ILE A 168 -14.10 0.78 -24.69
CA ILE A 168 -15.04 1.85 -24.29
C ILE A 168 -14.38 2.81 -23.31
N LEU A 169 -13.44 2.32 -22.50
CA LEU A 169 -12.75 3.13 -21.51
C LEU A 169 -11.81 4.18 -22.10
N ASP A 170 -11.42 4.02 -23.38
CA ASP A 170 -10.62 5.01 -24.11
C ASP A 170 -11.37 6.34 -24.27
N ASN A 171 -12.71 6.31 -24.39
CA ASN A 171 -13.55 7.51 -24.51
C ASN A 171 -13.51 8.39 -23.25
N TYR A 172 -13.06 7.86 -22.11
CA TYR A 172 -13.00 8.53 -20.81
C TYR A 172 -11.57 8.80 -20.34
N ASP A 173 -10.60 8.59 -21.23
CA ASP A 173 -9.16 8.77 -20.94
C ASP A 173 -8.68 8.02 -19.67
N ILE A 174 -9.32 6.87 -19.37
CA ILE A 174 -9.08 6.09 -18.13
C ILE A 174 -7.64 5.61 -18.03
N LYS A 175 -7.02 5.28 -19.18
CA LYS A 175 -5.62 4.87 -19.22
C LYS A 175 -4.67 5.94 -18.69
N ASN A 176 -4.97 7.22 -18.86
CA ASN A 176 -4.16 8.33 -18.37
C ASN A 176 -4.56 8.76 -16.95
N ASN A 177 -5.86 8.98 -16.71
CA ASN A 177 -6.35 9.46 -15.42
C ASN A 177 -6.45 8.37 -14.32
N LYS A 178 -6.28 7.09 -14.68
CA LYS A 178 -6.32 5.94 -13.77
C LYS A 178 -7.62 5.85 -12.95
N GLY A 179 -8.72 6.35 -13.50
CA GLY A 179 -10.02 6.36 -12.84
C GLY A 179 -10.21 7.48 -11.79
N TYR A 180 -9.25 8.38 -11.65
CA TYR A 180 -9.44 9.59 -10.83
C TYR A 180 -10.33 10.58 -11.58
N GLY A 181 -11.17 11.32 -10.83
CA GLY A 181 -11.97 12.40 -11.41
C GLY A 181 -11.06 13.48 -11.99
N THR A 182 -11.25 13.80 -13.27
CA THR A 182 -10.63 14.95 -13.92
C THR A 182 -11.56 16.16 -13.86
N LYS A 183 -10.97 17.36 -13.79
CA LYS A 183 -11.74 18.62 -13.86
C LYS A 183 -12.21 18.88 -15.27
#